data_c40ba253d7e93ab4643b9d39acec7b01
#
_entry.id   c40ba253d7e93ab4643b9d39acec7b01
#
_cell.length_a   1.000
_cell.length_b   1.000
_cell.length_c   1.000
_cell.angle_alpha   90.00
_cell.angle_beta   90.00
_cell.angle_gamma   90.00
#
_symmetry.space_group_name_H-M   'P 1'
#
loop_
_entity.id
_entity.type
_entity.pdbx_description
1 polymer ?
#
loop_
_entity_poly.entity_id
_entity_poly.type
_entity_poly.pdbx_seq_one_letter_code
_entity_poly.pdbx_strand_id
1 'polypeptide(L)'
;MEKINLSPDWVFSPQPMYIIGTKNEDGSPNFCIITWLGFSYDNGPCMMMTVGGTKLTKKNILREKKFSANMITEDNLWLADYFGNTNGENGQKNEIPYGY
;
A
#
# COMPACT_ATOMS: atom_id res chain seq x y z
N MET A 1 -6.47 36.26 -7.76
CA MET A 1 -6.34 35.14 -6.81
C MET A 1 -5.07 35.34 -6.01
N GLU A 2 -5.21 35.36 -4.70
CA GLU A 2 -4.06 35.45 -3.82
C GLU A 2 -3.38 34.09 -3.69
N LYS A 3 -2.07 34.13 -3.64
CA LYS A 3 -1.24 32.95 -3.37
C LYS A 3 -0.60 33.10 -2.02
N ILE A 4 -0.57 32.03 -1.26
CA ILE A 4 0.10 32.01 0.05
C ILE A 4 1.25 31.01 0.01
N ASN A 5 2.31 31.30 0.75
CA ASN A 5 3.43 30.38 0.91
C ASN A 5 3.08 29.36 1.99
N LEU A 6 3.26 28.08 1.63
CA LEU A 6 3.09 27.00 2.57
C LEU A 6 4.44 26.48 3.01
N SER A 7 4.56 26.07 4.26
CA SER A 7 5.75 25.38 4.71
C SER A 7 5.86 24.04 3.97
N PRO A 8 7.09 23.46 3.80
CA PRO A 8 7.28 22.18 3.14
C PRO A 8 6.77 21.03 4.02
N ASP A 9 5.45 20.86 4.04
CA ASP A 9 4.77 19.93 4.91
C ASP A 9 3.84 19.04 4.09
N TRP A 10 3.14 18.12 4.76
CA TRP A 10 2.29 17.09 4.16
C TRP A 10 0.95 17.68 3.73
N VAL A 11 0.92 18.42 2.63
CA VAL A 11 -0.30 19.14 2.20
C VAL A 11 -0.94 18.57 0.94
N PHE A 12 -0.69 17.32 0.62
CA PHE A 12 -1.33 16.67 -0.52
C PHE A 12 -2.66 16.04 -0.10
N SER A 13 -3.75 16.64 -0.55
CA SER A 13 -5.09 16.19 -0.24
C SER A 13 -6.01 16.51 -1.44
N PRO A 14 -6.89 15.59 -1.84
CA PRO A 14 -7.05 14.22 -1.31
C PRO A 14 -5.99 13.26 -1.84
N GLN A 15 -5.71 12.23 -1.06
CA GLN A 15 -4.86 11.12 -1.50
C GLN A 15 -5.67 9.83 -1.48
N PRO A 16 -5.82 9.13 -2.60
CA PRO A 16 -6.45 7.83 -2.58
C PRO A 16 -5.58 6.82 -1.86
N MET A 17 -6.23 5.85 -1.22
CA MET A 17 -5.56 4.75 -0.52
C MET A 17 -5.76 3.45 -1.28
N TYR A 18 -4.74 2.62 -1.27
CA TYR A 18 -4.78 1.31 -1.93
C TYR A 18 -4.36 0.22 -0.96
N ILE A 19 -4.99 -0.94 -1.10
CA ILE A 19 -4.55 -2.15 -0.39
C ILE A 19 -3.54 -2.83 -1.30
N ILE A 20 -2.31 -2.91 -0.84
CA ILE A 20 -1.22 -3.54 -1.59
C ILE A 20 -1.03 -4.96 -1.06
N GLY A 21 -1.17 -5.93 -1.95
CA GLY A 21 -1.00 -7.34 -1.63
C GLY A 21 0.33 -7.87 -2.12
N THR A 22 0.99 -8.65 -1.29
CA THR A 22 2.25 -9.31 -1.61
C THR A 22 2.23 -10.73 -1.08
N LYS A 23 3.19 -11.54 -1.53
CA LYS A 23 3.31 -12.93 -1.14
C LYS A 23 4.52 -13.09 -0.21
N ASN A 24 4.29 -13.68 0.95
CA ASN A 24 5.34 -14.01 1.90
C ASN A 24 6.18 -15.19 1.40
N GLU A 25 7.32 -15.44 2.04
CA GLU A 25 8.19 -16.56 1.67
C GLU A 25 7.49 -17.92 1.75
N ASP A 26 6.59 -18.09 2.72
CA ASP A 26 5.83 -19.31 2.89
C ASP A 26 4.62 -19.44 1.98
N GLY A 27 4.40 -18.44 1.10
CA GLY A 27 3.28 -18.45 0.17
C GLY A 27 2.01 -17.79 0.71
N SER A 28 1.96 -17.44 1.97
CA SER A 28 0.79 -16.77 2.55
C SER A 28 0.73 -15.31 2.10
N PRO A 29 -0.46 -14.71 2.06
CA PRO A 29 -0.60 -13.31 1.65
C PRO A 29 -0.24 -12.35 2.76
N ASN A 30 0.24 -11.15 2.37
CA ASN A 30 0.44 -10.02 3.27
C ASN A 30 -0.13 -8.79 2.59
N PHE A 31 -0.84 -7.96 3.34
CA PHE A 31 -1.46 -6.75 2.83
C PHE A 31 -1.08 -5.54 3.67
N CYS A 32 -0.99 -4.40 3.02
CA CYS A 32 -0.79 -3.13 3.70
C CYS A 32 -1.49 -2.00 2.96
N ILE A 33 -1.62 -0.87 3.61
CA ILE A 33 -2.22 0.32 3.02
C ILE A 33 -1.11 1.23 2.53
N ILE A 34 -1.22 1.67 1.28
CA ILE A 34 -0.29 2.63 0.68
C ILE A 34 -1.09 3.80 0.12
N THR A 35 -0.69 5.01 0.49
CA THR A 35 -1.24 6.25 -0.09
C THR A 35 -0.29 6.88 -1.11
N TRP A 36 1.00 6.63 -0.99
CA TRP A 36 2.02 7.17 -1.89
C TRP A 36 2.17 6.28 -3.12
N LEU A 37 1.12 6.29 -3.96
CA LEU A 37 1.08 5.52 -5.18
C LEU A 37 0.49 6.38 -6.28
N GLY A 38 1.16 6.43 -7.42
CA GLY A 38 0.71 7.18 -8.57
C GLY A 38 0.90 6.39 -9.85
N PHE A 39 0.08 6.68 -10.83
CA PHE A 39 0.21 6.10 -12.15
C PHE A 39 1.03 7.02 -13.04
N SER A 40 1.86 6.44 -13.88
CA SER A 40 2.75 7.16 -14.76
C SER A 40 2.89 6.42 -16.08
N TYR A 41 3.70 6.98 -16.97
CA TYR A 41 3.94 6.38 -18.28
C TYR A 41 5.39 6.58 -18.67
N ASP A 42 6.07 5.48 -18.97
CA ASP A 42 7.44 5.49 -19.49
C ASP A 42 7.61 4.26 -20.36
N ASN A 43 7.47 4.43 -21.69
CA ASN A 43 7.42 3.33 -22.66
C ASN A 43 6.30 2.32 -22.38
N GLY A 44 5.26 2.77 -21.72
CA GLY A 44 4.13 1.97 -21.30
C GLY A 44 3.62 2.44 -19.96
N PRO A 45 2.44 1.96 -19.55
CA PRO A 45 1.89 2.32 -18.24
C PRO A 45 2.81 1.87 -17.10
N CYS A 46 3.06 2.77 -16.15
CA CYS A 46 3.88 2.52 -14.99
C CYS A 46 3.14 2.89 -13.72
N MET A 47 3.60 2.35 -12.62
CA MET A 47 3.09 2.69 -11.30
C MET A 47 4.28 3.03 -10.41
N MET A 48 4.17 4.17 -9.71
CA MET A 48 5.18 4.58 -8.74
C MET A 48 4.61 4.47 -7.34
N MET A 49 5.38 3.89 -6.45
CA MET A 49 4.92 3.66 -5.09
C MET A 49 6.08 3.85 -4.12
N THR A 50 5.82 4.51 -3.02
CA THR A 50 6.78 4.62 -1.92
C THR A 50 6.42 3.64 -0.83
N VAL A 51 7.33 2.72 -0.53
CA VAL A 51 7.19 1.77 0.58
C VAL A 51 8.31 2.06 1.56
N GLY A 52 7.98 2.72 2.67
CA GLY A 52 8.97 3.17 3.63
C GLY A 52 9.48 2.08 4.55
N GLY A 53 10.66 2.34 5.11
CA GLY A 53 11.22 1.55 6.20
C GLY A 53 11.53 0.10 5.85
N THR A 54 11.35 -0.76 6.85
CA THR A 54 11.65 -2.20 6.76
C THR A 54 10.38 -3.04 6.72
N LYS A 55 9.32 -2.52 6.11
CA LYS A 55 8.05 -3.23 6.03
C LYS A 55 8.18 -4.57 5.34
N LEU A 56 7.40 -5.55 5.79
CA LEU A 56 7.34 -6.86 5.17
C LEU A 56 6.92 -6.77 3.70
N THR A 57 6.01 -5.87 3.37
CA THR A 57 5.60 -5.59 1.99
C THR A 57 6.80 -5.26 1.12
N LYS A 58 7.71 -4.41 1.60
CA LYS A 58 8.91 -4.03 0.84
C LYS A 58 9.81 -5.24 0.59
N LYS A 59 10.03 -6.05 1.61
CA LYS A 59 10.84 -7.27 1.49
C LYS A 59 10.23 -8.23 0.47
N ASN A 60 8.91 -8.40 0.52
CA ASN A 60 8.19 -9.29 -0.40
C ASN A 60 8.28 -8.80 -1.84
N ILE A 61 8.11 -7.49 -2.08
CA ILE A 61 8.20 -6.92 -3.43
C ILE A 61 9.60 -7.11 -4.00
N LEU A 62 10.63 -6.86 -3.22
CA LEU A 62 12.02 -7.00 -3.67
C LEU A 62 12.35 -8.45 -4.01
N ARG A 63 11.78 -9.40 -3.28
CA ARG A 63 12.00 -10.83 -3.54
C ARG A 63 11.17 -11.35 -4.71
N GLU A 64 9.88 -11.08 -4.72
CA GLU A 64 8.95 -11.65 -5.72
C GLU A 64 8.85 -10.83 -7.00
N LYS A 65 9.25 -9.56 -6.97
CA LYS A 65 9.19 -8.65 -8.12
C LYS A 65 7.77 -8.42 -8.63
N LYS A 66 6.76 -8.55 -7.76
CA LYS A 66 5.37 -8.32 -8.10
C LYS A 66 4.54 -7.98 -6.87
N PHE A 67 3.43 -7.32 -7.10
CA PHE A 67 2.44 -7.00 -6.07
C PHE A 67 1.08 -6.79 -6.73
N SER A 68 0.02 -6.81 -5.94
CA SER A 68 -1.30 -6.40 -6.38
C SER A 68 -1.66 -5.05 -5.76
N ALA A 69 -2.42 -4.25 -6.50
CA ALA A 69 -2.94 -2.98 -5.99
C ALA A 69 -4.45 -3.03 -6.09
N ASN A 70 -5.11 -2.86 -4.96
CA ASN A 70 -6.56 -3.01 -4.84
C ASN A 70 -7.19 -1.71 -4.37
N MET A 71 -8.26 -1.30 -5.02
CA MET A 71 -9.00 -0.10 -4.64
C MET A 71 -9.80 -0.37 -3.36
N ILE A 72 -9.94 0.67 -2.54
CA ILE A 72 -10.75 0.60 -1.34
C ILE A 72 -12.18 0.98 -1.69
N THR A 73 -13.12 0.11 -1.33
CA THR A 73 -14.55 0.29 -1.53
C THR A 73 -15.26 0.18 -0.19
N GLU A 74 -16.57 0.41 -0.18
CA GLU A 74 -17.35 0.22 1.05
C GLU A 74 -17.27 -1.22 1.56
N ASP A 75 -17.20 -2.18 0.65
CA ASP A 75 -17.19 -3.59 1.00
C ASP A 75 -15.90 -4.02 1.69
N ASN A 76 -14.78 -3.38 1.40
CA ASN A 76 -13.49 -3.75 1.98
C ASN A 76 -12.89 -2.68 2.88
N LEU A 77 -13.67 -1.66 3.25
CA LEU A 77 -13.19 -0.57 4.09
C LEU A 77 -12.67 -1.07 5.44
N TRP A 78 -13.33 -2.04 6.04
CA TRP A 78 -12.90 -2.60 7.32
C TRP A 78 -11.56 -3.33 7.21
N LEU A 79 -11.29 -3.97 6.06
CA LEU A 79 -10.00 -4.60 5.80
C LEU A 79 -8.90 -3.54 5.70
N ALA A 80 -9.19 -2.43 5.02
CA ALA A 80 -8.25 -1.34 4.89
C ALA A 80 -7.86 -0.78 6.27
N ASP A 81 -8.85 -0.59 7.14
CA ASP A 81 -8.60 -0.13 8.50
C ASP A 81 -7.75 -1.12 9.29
N TYR A 82 -8.07 -2.41 9.20
CA TYR A 82 -7.29 -3.46 9.86
C TYR A 82 -5.85 -3.47 9.38
N PHE A 83 -5.61 -3.43 8.07
CA PHE A 83 -4.24 -3.43 7.52
C PHE A 83 -3.46 -2.18 7.88
N GLY A 84 -4.14 -1.05 8.01
CA GLY A 84 -3.50 0.20 8.40
C GLY A 84 -3.04 0.21 9.85
N ASN A 85 -3.62 -0.65 10.69
CA ASN A 85 -3.35 -0.71 12.12
C ASN A 85 -2.58 -1.95 12.56
N THR A 86 -2.13 -2.79 11.61
CA THR A 86 -1.41 -4.02 11.94
C THR A 86 -0.08 -4.07 11.19
N ASN A 87 0.85 -4.89 11.71
CA ASN A 87 2.16 -5.11 11.12
C ASN A 87 2.28 -6.57 10.70
N GLY A 88 2.60 -6.80 9.42
CA GLY A 88 2.74 -8.15 8.87
C GLY A 88 3.85 -8.98 9.54
N GLU A 89 4.90 -8.34 10.03
CA GLU A 89 5.98 -9.03 10.72
C GLU A 89 5.57 -9.60 12.07
N ASN A 90 4.50 -9.08 12.66
CA ASN A 90 3.94 -9.60 13.90
C ASN A 90 2.95 -10.75 13.70
N GLY A 91 2.71 -11.16 12.46
CA GLY A 91 1.76 -12.22 12.16
C GLY A 91 0.30 -11.88 12.33
N GLN A 92 -0.02 -10.64 12.67
CA GLN A 92 -1.40 -10.22 12.93
C GLN A 92 -2.32 -10.37 11.72
N LYS A 93 -1.77 -10.19 10.53
CA LYS A 93 -2.55 -10.23 9.27
C LYS A 93 -2.87 -11.67 8.84
N ASN A 94 -2.24 -12.65 9.43
CA ASN A 94 -2.48 -14.06 9.09
C ASN A 94 -3.78 -14.60 9.69
N GLU A 95 -4.40 -13.84 10.59
CA GLU A 95 -5.65 -14.25 11.24
C GLU A 95 -6.89 -14.04 10.35
N ILE A 96 -6.76 -13.33 9.25
CA ILE A 96 -7.87 -13.04 8.36
C ILE A 96 -7.86 -14.02 7.18
N PRO A 97 -8.92 -14.82 6.99
CA PRO A 97 -8.97 -15.85 5.96
C PRO A 97 -9.39 -15.30 4.59
N TYR A 98 -8.47 -14.71 3.88
CA TYR A 98 -8.73 -14.29 2.48
C TYR A 98 -7.44 -14.44 1.68
N GLY A 99 -7.59 -14.45 0.33
CA GLY A 99 -6.49 -14.68 -0.57
C GLY A 99 -5.84 -13.41 -1.12
N TYR A 100 -4.66 -13.60 -1.55
CA TYR A 100 -3.87 -12.61 -2.27
C TYR A 100 -4.40 -12.39 -3.70
#